data_19a9454810f04cdcdce6ba285c5142ec
#
_entry.id   19a9454810f04cdcdce6ba285c5142ec
#
_cell.length_a   1.000
_cell.length_b   1.000
_cell.length_c   1.000
_cell.angle_alpha   90.00
_cell.angle_beta   90.00
_cell.angle_gamma   90.00
#
_symmetry.space_group_name_H-M   'P 1'
#
loop_
_entity.id
_entity.type
_entity.pdbx_description
1 polymer ?
#
loop_
_entity_poly.entity_id
_entity_poly.type
_entity_poly.pdbx_seq_one_letter_code
_entity_poly.pdbx_strand_id
1 'polypeptide(L)'
;MNVRKPVNYGAMYREFTEILARKLPQMDEIYAIGKAISRRPEKGAAVAAAEFLQANFPDRTGFSPRNVRRMRDFYRTYENDEPLLHLAMIIGWTLNVVIMEAELTREARRWYLEQAKIRNWTKAELQLAIIAEAHKAAFAEATVAIVSNQMHCKKAYSTVEVQQGNRENPAAHFCLLQRGRRFAIFRCFPSVVNDPAFAFPDYLCYNGSVRRDLRC
;
A
#
# COMPACT_ATOMS: atom_id res chain seq x y z
N MET A 1 9.63 -48.55 -2.49
CA MET A 1 9.39 -47.37 -3.35
C MET A 1 8.18 -46.60 -2.83
N ASN A 2 8.34 -45.37 -2.37
CA ASN A 2 7.19 -44.52 -1.98
C ASN A 2 6.53 -43.99 -3.26
N VAL A 3 5.51 -44.68 -3.74
CA VAL A 3 4.67 -44.18 -4.83
C VAL A 3 3.81 -43.02 -4.29
N ARG A 4 4.17 -41.81 -4.64
CA ARG A 4 3.37 -40.65 -4.31
C ARG A 4 2.01 -40.78 -4.99
N LYS A 5 0.92 -40.64 -4.21
CA LYS A 5 -0.44 -40.59 -4.78
C LYS A 5 -0.52 -39.49 -5.83
N PRO A 6 -1.11 -39.73 -7.00
CA PRO A 6 -1.31 -38.69 -7.99
C PRO A 6 -2.18 -37.58 -7.40
N VAL A 7 -1.73 -36.34 -7.52
CA VAL A 7 -2.47 -35.16 -7.04
C VAL A 7 -3.55 -34.79 -8.05
N ASN A 8 -4.79 -34.62 -7.61
CA ASN A 8 -5.89 -34.23 -8.48
C ASN A 8 -6.01 -32.70 -8.52
N TYR A 9 -5.69 -32.09 -9.64
CA TYR A 9 -5.82 -30.65 -9.92
C TYR A 9 -7.11 -30.27 -10.67
N GLY A 10 -8.05 -31.19 -10.87
CA GLY A 10 -9.25 -30.97 -11.70
C GLY A 10 -10.11 -29.76 -11.28
N ALA A 11 -10.22 -29.49 -9.97
CA ALA A 11 -10.94 -28.30 -9.49
C ALA A 11 -10.22 -27.00 -9.88
N MET A 12 -8.88 -26.96 -9.77
CA MET A 12 -8.06 -25.80 -10.17
C MET A 12 -8.18 -25.55 -11.69
N TYR A 13 -8.17 -26.61 -12.49
CA TYR A 13 -8.30 -26.51 -13.95
C TYR A 13 -9.66 -25.96 -14.39
N ARG A 14 -10.75 -26.37 -13.74
CA ARG A 14 -12.09 -25.79 -13.99
C ARG A 14 -12.10 -24.32 -13.63
N GLU A 15 -11.52 -23.92 -12.48
CA GLU A 15 -11.45 -22.53 -12.05
C GLU A 15 -10.67 -21.68 -13.08
N PHE A 16 -9.58 -22.17 -13.66
CA PHE A 16 -8.87 -21.48 -14.75
C PHE A 16 -9.73 -21.26 -15.98
N THR A 17 -10.46 -22.28 -16.40
CA THR A 17 -11.37 -22.17 -17.54
C THR A 17 -12.43 -21.09 -17.29
N GLU A 18 -12.98 -21.03 -16.10
CA GLU A 18 -13.96 -20.00 -15.71
C GLU A 18 -13.34 -18.59 -15.65
N ILE A 19 -12.13 -18.46 -15.08
CA ILE A 19 -11.42 -17.18 -15.01
C ILE A 19 -11.18 -16.63 -16.41
N LEU A 20 -10.61 -17.45 -17.30
CA LEU A 20 -10.27 -17.05 -18.66
C LEU A 20 -11.50 -16.75 -19.53
N ALA A 21 -12.62 -17.46 -19.29
CA ALA A 21 -13.89 -17.19 -19.97
C ALA A 21 -14.47 -15.80 -19.63
N ARG A 22 -14.16 -15.25 -18.45
CA ARG A 22 -14.65 -13.93 -18.01
C ARG A 22 -13.98 -12.76 -18.73
N LYS A 23 -12.87 -12.97 -19.44
CA LYS A 23 -12.12 -11.92 -20.15
C LYS A 23 -11.79 -10.71 -19.25
N LEU A 24 -11.30 -10.96 -18.07
CA LEU A 24 -10.95 -9.94 -17.09
C LEU A 24 -9.80 -9.04 -17.60
N PRO A 25 -9.65 -7.81 -17.06
CA PRO A 25 -8.42 -7.05 -17.20
C PRO A 25 -7.20 -7.85 -16.79
N GLN A 26 -6.04 -7.60 -17.40
CA GLN A 26 -4.84 -8.42 -17.22
C GLN A 26 -4.46 -8.63 -15.75
N MET A 27 -4.46 -7.58 -14.95
CA MET A 27 -4.06 -7.69 -13.54
C MET A 27 -5.07 -8.45 -12.69
N ASP A 28 -6.37 -8.31 -12.96
CA ASP A 28 -7.43 -9.06 -12.29
C ASP A 28 -7.34 -10.55 -12.62
N GLU A 29 -7.05 -10.88 -13.89
CA GLU A 29 -6.86 -12.26 -14.33
C GLU A 29 -5.63 -12.90 -13.65
N ILE A 30 -4.50 -12.17 -13.62
CA ILE A 30 -3.27 -12.60 -12.93
C ILE A 30 -3.54 -12.87 -11.45
N TYR A 31 -4.25 -11.97 -10.79
CA TYR A 31 -4.61 -12.12 -9.38
C TYR A 31 -5.53 -13.31 -9.13
N ALA A 32 -6.53 -13.52 -9.98
CA ALA A 32 -7.46 -14.64 -9.90
C ALA A 32 -6.75 -16.00 -10.13
N ILE A 33 -5.88 -16.10 -11.14
CA ILE A 33 -5.05 -17.28 -11.40
C ILE A 33 -4.14 -17.56 -10.20
N GLY A 34 -3.48 -16.53 -9.68
CA GLY A 34 -2.62 -16.62 -8.51
C GLY A 34 -3.36 -17.15 -7.27
N LYS A 35 -4.58 -16.68 -7.05
CA LYS A 35 -5.48 -17.13 -5.99
C LYS A 35 -5.82 -18.62 -6.12
N ALA A 36 -6.19 -19.06 -7.31
CA ALA A 36 -6.53 -20.45 -7.57
C ALA A 36 -5.34 -21.40 -7.28
N ILE A 37 -4.13 -20.99 -7.66
CA ILE A 37 -2.91 -21.76 -7.40
C ILE A 37 -2.54 -21.71 -5.90
N SER A 38 -2.71 -20.56 -5.25
CA SER A 38 -2.34 -20.38 -3.85
C SER A 38 -3.11 -21.30 -2.89
N ARG A 39 -4.32 -21.71 -3.27
CA ARG A 39 -5.12 -22.69 -2.52
C ARG A 39 -4.55 -24.12 -2.58
N ARG A 40 -3.53 -24.36 -3.39
CA ARG A 40 -2.89 -25.66 -3.56
C ARG A 40 -1.54 -25.69 -2.84
N PRO A 41 -1.42 -26.46 -1.73
CA PRO A 41 -0.20 -26.54 -0.96
C PRO A 41 0.85 -27.46 -1.62
N GLU A 42 0.45 -28.26 -2.61
CA GLU A 42 1.30 -29.29 -3.18
C GLU A 42 2.46 -28.70 -4.00
N LYS A 43 3.65 -29.27 -3.80
CA LYS A 43 4.80 -28.98 -4.65
C LYS A 43 4.48 -29.37 -6.10
N GLY A 44 4.66 -28.43 -7.03
CA GLY A 44 4.37 -28.67 -8.45
C GLY A 44 3.04 -28.10 -8.94
N ALA A 45 2.14 -27.62 -8.06
CA ALA A 45 0.87 -27.04 -8.47
C ALA A 45 1.01 -25.93 -9.53
N ALA A 46 2.01 -25.05 -9.40
CA ALA A 46 2.26 -24.00 -10.38
C ALA A 46 2.81 -24.54 -11.72
N VAL A 47 3.50 -25.69 -11.72
CA VAL A 47 3.95 -26.34 -12.95
C VAL A 47 2.77 -26.98 -13.65
N ALA A 48 1.98 -27.77 -12.93
CA ALA A 48 0.75 -28.39 -13.47
C ALA A 48 -0.25 -27.32 -13.99
N ALA A 49 -0.36 -26.18 -13.29
CA ALA A 49 -1.14 -25.04 -13.75
C ALA A 49 -0.63 -24.48 -15.09
N ALA A 50 0.68 -24.29 -15.22
CA ALA A 50 1.30 -23.78 -16.44
C ALA A 50 1.11 -24.75 -17.61
N GLU A 51 1.33 -26.05 -17.41
CA GLU A 51 1.12 -27.09 -18.41
C GLU A 51 -0.35 -27.12 -18.89
N PHE A 52 -1.30 -27.06 -17.96
CA PHE A 52 -2.71 -27.00 -18.31
C PHE A 52 -3.08 -25.75 -19.11
N LEU A 53 -2.63 -24.56 -18.65
CA LEU A 53 -2.92 -23.31 -19.31
C LEU A 53 -2.32 -23.23 -20.71
N GLN A 54 -1.08 -23.69 -20.91
CA GLN A 54 -0.43 -23.74 -22.23
C GLN A 54 -1.12 -24.72 -23.18
N ALA A 55 -1.52 -25.89 -22.68
CA ALA A 55 -2.16 -26.92 -23.51
C ALA A 55 -3.58 -26.52 -23.95
N ASN A 56 -4.34 -25.87 -23.09
CA ASN A 56 -5.76 -25.56 -23.36
C ASN A 56 -5.98 -24.15 -23.92
N PHE A 57 -5.00 -23.26 -23.80
CA PHE A 57 -5.07 -21.88 -24.29
C PHE A 57 -3.80 -21.49 -25.07
N PRO A 58 -3.47 -22.19 -26.17
CA PRO A 58 -2.22 -22.02 -26.91
C PRO A 58 -2.06 -20.63 -27.54
N ASP A 59 -3.17 -19.96 -27.85
CA ASP A 59 -3.18 -18.61 -28.43
C ASP A 59 -2.83 -17.52 -27.40
N ARG A 60 -2.71 -17.88 -26.13
CA ARG A 60 -2.40 -16.95 -25.04
C ARG A 60 -0.97 -17.10 -24.57
N THR A 61 -0.31 -15.98 -24.36
CA THR A 61 1.07 -15.92 -23.87
C THR A 61 1.13 -15.65 -22.36
N GLY A 62 2.31 -15.86 -21.77
CA GLY A 62 2.52 -15.49 -20.36
C GLY A 62 2.30 -16.62 -19.36
N PHE A 63 2.00 -17.85 -19.80
CA PHE A 63 1.77 -19.00 -18.93
C PHE A 63 3.00 -19.92 -18.74
N SER A 64 4.22 -19.37 -18.84
CA SER A 64 5.40 -20.14 -18.47
C SER A 64 5.37 -20.52 -16.99
N PRO A 65 5.97 -21.69 -16.59
CA PRO A 65 6.00 -22.11 -15.18
C PRO A 65 6.57 -21.06 -14.23
N ARG A 66 7.57 -20.29 -14.69
CA ARG A 66 8.13 -19.18 -13.93
C ARG A 66 7.11 -18.07 -13.71
N ASN A 67 6.41 -17.67 -14.76
CA ASN A 67 5.44 -16.59 -14.68
C ASN A 67 4.20 -16.98 -13.85
N VAL A 68 3.75 -18.22 -13.99
CA VAL A 68 2.64 -18.77 -13.19
C VAL A 68 2.99 -18.84 -11.69
N ARG A 69 4.26 -19.14 -11.33
CA ARG A 69 4.73 -19.01 -9.94
C ARG A 69 4.67 -17.56 -9.47
N ARG A 70 5.09 -16.58 -10.30
CA ARG A 70 5.01 -15.16 -9.98
C ARG A 70 3.56 -14.68 -9.76
N MET A 71 2.60 -15.22 -10.52
CA MET A 71 1.17 -14.92 -10.32
C MET A 71 0.69 -15.39 -8.94
N ARG A 72 1.09 -16.62 -8.53
CA ARG A 72 0.82 -17.13 -7.18
C ARG A 72 1.46 -16.25 -6.11
N ASP A 73 2.72 -15.84 -6.32
CA ASP A 73 3.47 -15.06 -5.36
C ASP A 73 2.93 -13.63 -5.29
N PHE A 74 2.41 -13.08 -6.39
CA PHE A 74 1.67 -11.82 -6.43
C PHE A 74 0.44 -11.86 -5.53
N TYR A 75 -0.41 -12.88 -5.69
CA TYR A 75 -1.56 -13.05 -4.82
C TYR A 75 -1.14 -13.10 -3.35
N ARG A 76 -0.20 -13.95 -2.98
CA ARG A 76 0.28 -14.13 -1.60
C ARG A 76 0.89 -12.87 -0.99
N THR A 77 1.52 -12.04 -1.81
CA THR A 77 2.13 -10.79 -1.35
C THR A 77 1.08 -9.76 -0.95
N TYR A 78 -0.06 -9.75 -1.63
CA TYR A 78 -1.05 -8.68 -1.49
C TYR A 78 -2.40 -9.13 -0.93
N GLU A 79 -2.65 -10.43 -0.72
CA GLU A 79 -3.96 -10.96 -0.30
C GLU A 79 -4.49 -10.38 1.03
N ASN A 80 -3.59 -9.97 1.93
CA ASN A 80 -3.92 -9.41 3.23
C ASN A 80 -3.63 -7.90 3.34
N ASP A 81 -3.36 -7.21 2.23
CA ASP A 81 -3.02 -5.79 2.19
C ASP A 81 -3.76 -5.09 1.04
N GLU A 82 -5.04 -4.85 1.24
CA GLU A 82 -5.91 -4.22 0.23
C GLU A 82 -5.38 -2.87 -0.28
N PRO A 83 -4.85 -1.94 0.57
CA PRO A 83 -4.28 -0.70 0.09
C PRO A 83 -3.09 -0.89 -0.86
N LEU A 84 -2.20 -1.85 -0.57
CA LEU A 84 -1.09 -2.17 -1.46
C LEU A 84 -1.55 -2.89 -2.72
N LEU A 85 -2.52 -3.79 -2.62
CA LEU A 85 -3.12 -4.45 -3.78
C LEU A 85 -3.68 -3.43 -4.76
N HIS A 86 -4.42 -2.43 -4.28
CA HIS A 86 -4.97 -1.38 -5.13
C HIS A 86 -3.88 -0.64 -5.92
N LEU A 87 -2.78 -0.28 -5.29
CA LEU A 87 -1.64 0.34 -5.96
C LEU A 87 -1.00 -0.61 -6.99
N ALA A 88 -0.80 -1.87 -6.62
CA ALA A 88 -0.21 -2.88 -7.47
C ALA A 88 -1.05 -3.15 -8.74
N MET A 89 -2.38 -3.14 -8.63
CA MET A 89 -3.28 -3.34 -9.77
C MET A 89 -3.17 -2.23 -10.84
N ILE A 90 -2.71 -1.04 -10.46
CA ILE A 90 -2.63 0.11 -11.37
C ILE A 90 -1.36 0.13 -12.22
N ILE A 91 -0.22 -0.31 -11.67
CA ILE A 91 1.09 -0.12 -12.32
C ILE A 91 1.45 -1.17 -13.39
N GLY A 92 0.62 -2.19 -13.55
CA GLY A 92 0.82 -3.26 -14.53
C GLY A 92 1.82 -4.34 -14.09
N TRP A 93 1.80 -5.47 -14.83
CA TRP A 93 2.47 -6.71 -14.44
C TRP A 93 4.00 -6.61 -14.36
N THR A 94 4.61 -6.00 -15.38
CA THR A 94 6.08 -5.95 -15.50
C THR A 94 6.75 -5.24 -14.32
N LEU A 95 6.16 -4.13 -13.86
CA LEU A 95 6.68 -3.36 -12.72
C LEU A 95 6.42 -4.10 -11.41
N ASN A 96 5.26 -4.73 -11.26
CA ASN A 96 4.95 -5.56 -10.11
C ASN A 96 5.95 -6.70 -9.92
N VAL A 97 6.35 -7.38 -11.00
CA VAL A 97 7.37 -8.43 -10.94
C VAL A 97 8.69 -7.90 -10.39
N VAL A 98 9.14 -6.72 -10.83
CA VAL A 98 10.37 -6.09 -10.33
C VAL A 98 10.28 -5.79 -8.83
N ILE A 99 9.15 -5.22 -8.38
CA ILE A 99 8.95 -4.87 -6.96
C ILE A 99 8.84 -6.11 -6.08
N MET A 100 8.21 -7.18 -6.57
CA MET A 100 8.07 -8.43 -5.80
C MET A 100 9.39 -9.20 -5.67
N GLU A 101 10.23 -9.18 -6.73
CA GLU A 101 11.53 -9.84 -6.71
C GLU A 101 12.56 -9.09 -5.87
N ALA A 102 12.30 -7.84 -5.48
CA ALA A 102 13.12 -7.07 -4.57
C ALA A 102 12.74 -7.36 -3.10
N GLU A 103 13.74 -7.55 -2.25
CA GLU A 103 13.57 -7.74 -0.80
C GLU A 103 13.26 -6.39 -0.14
N LEU A 104 12.02 -5.94 -0.22
CA LEU A 104 11.56 -4.65 0.27
C LEU A 104 10.69 -4.81 1.52
N THR A 105 10.86 -3.88 2.48
CA THR A 105 9.88 -3.73 3.56
C THR A 105 8.52 -3.31 3.00
N ARG A 106 7.46 -3.43 3.80
CA ARG A 106 6.12 -3.03 3.39
C ARG A 106 6.06 -1.55 2.99
N GLU A 107 6.72 -0.68 3.76
CA GLU A 107 6.77 0.77 3.55
C GLU A 107 7.54 1.11 2.27
N ALA A 108 8.70 0.49 2.05
CA ALA A 108 9.47 0.67 0.84
C ALA A 108 8.70 0.19 -0.40
N ARG A 109 8.03 -0.97 -0.31
CA ARG A 109 7.18 -1.49 -1.39
C ARG A 109 6.07 -0.52 -1.74
N ARG A 110 5.36 0.02 -0.74
CA ARG A 110 4.33 1.04 -0.93
C ARG A 110 4.90 2.25 -1.66
N TRP A 111 6.03 2.76 -1.20
CA TRP A 111 6.69 3.91 -1.81
C TRP A 111 7.03 3.66 -3.29
N TYR A 112 7.60 2.49 -3.64
CA TYR A 112 7.91 2.17 -5.04
C TYR A 112 6.67 2.01 -5.89
N LEU A 113 5.58 1.44 -5.40
CA LEU A 113 4.30 1.36 -6.09
C LEU A 113 3.73 2.75 -6.38
N GLU A 114 3.74 3.63 -5.40
CA GLU A 114 3.27 5.02 -5.54
C GLU A 114 4.16 5.81 -6.52
N GLN A 115 5.49 5.74 -6.40
CA GLN A 115 6.41 6.44 -7.28
C GLN A 115 6.34 5.92 -8.72
N ALA A 116 6.23 4.62 -8.92
CA ALA A 116 6.07 4.03 -10.24
C ALA A 116 4.81 4.56 -10.97
N LYS A 117 3.72 4.76 -10.22
CA LYS A 117 2.49 5.37 -10.75
C LYS A 117 2.66 6.86 -11.03
N ILE A 118 3.19 7.63 -10.07
CA ILE A 118 3.28 9.10 -10.16
C ILE A 118 4.25 9.50 -11.27
N ARG A 119 5.41 8.85 -11.34
CA ARG A 119 6.48 9.18 -12.28
C ARG A 119 6.38 8.41 -13.60
N ASN A 120 5.43 7.50 -13.70
CA ASN A 120 5.24 6.65 -14.87
C ASN A 120 6.52 5.91 -15.28
N TRP A 121 7.22 5.34 -14.29
CA TRP A 121 8.51 4.70 -14.49
C TRP A 121 8.45 3.54 -15.47
N THR A 122 9.47 3.46 -16.30
CA THR A 122 9.80 2.25 -17.05
C THR A 122 10.38 1.18 -16.13
N LYS A 123 10.45 -0.06 -16.62
CA LYS A 123 11.10 -1.16 -15.88
C LYS A 123 12.54 -0.82 -15.49
N ALA A 124 13.32 -0.21 -16.41
CA ALA A 124 14.71 0.13 -16.17
C ALA A 124 14.86 1.20 -15.08
N GLU A 125 14.06 2.25 -15.12
CA GLU A 125 14.08 3.31 -14.12
C GLU A 125 13.72 2.79 -12.74
N LEU A 126 12.68 1.94 -12.65
CA LEU A 126 12.30 1.31 -11.40
C LEU A 126 13.44 0.42 -10.84
N GLN A 127 14.10 -0.38 -11.69
CA GLN A 127 15.24 -1.20 -11.28
C GLN A 127 16.39 -0.34 -10.76
N LEU A 128 16.74 0.74 -11.45
CA LEU A 128 17.78 1.68 -10.99
C LEU A 128 17.41 2.34 -9.67
N ALA A 129 16.16 2.77 -9.50
CA ALA A 129 15.67 3.36 -8.25
C ALA A 129 15.75 2.38 -7.08
N ILE A 130 15.44 1.10 -7.30
CA ILE A 130 15.54 0.05 -6.28
C ILE A 130 17.01 -0.21 -5.91
N ILE A 131 17.89 -0.33 -6.89
CA ILE A 131 19.34 -0.53 -6.69
C ILE A 131 19.94 0.65 -5.91
N ALA A 132 19.54 1.88 -6.22
CA ALA A 132 19.97 3.10 -5.54
C ALA A 132 19.30 3.28 -4.16
N GLU A 133 18.42 2.38 -3.74
CA GLU A 133 17.64 2.49 -2.48
C GLU A 133 16.95 3.86 -2.32
N ALA A 134 16.40 4.41 -3.41
CA ALA A 134 15.85 5.77 -3.47
C ALA A 134 14.78 6.07 -2.39
N HIS A 135 14.07 5.04 -1.90
CA HIS A 135 13.13 5.16 -0.78
C HIS A 135 13.81 5.63 0.52
N LYS A 136 15.07 5.25 0.78
CA LYS A 136 15.78 5.65 2.01
C LYS A 136 16.02 7.15 2.06
N ALA A 137 16.42 7.75 0.94
CA ALA A 137 16.60 9.20 0.83
C ALA A 137 15.27 9.93 1.05
N ALA A 138 14.19 9.46 0.41
CA ALA A 138 12.85 10.04 0.57
C ALA A 138 12.34 9.96 2.01
N PHE A 139 12.59 8.86 2.71
CA PHE A 139 12.18 8.71 4.12
C PHE A 139 13.01 9.60 5.05
N ALA A 140 14.31 9.76 4.77
CA ALA A 140 15.17 10.68 5.52
C ALA A 140 14.71 12.15 5.36
N GLU A 141 14.40 12.57 4.14
CA GLU A 141 13.86 13.92 3.87
C GLU A 141 12.52 14.15 4.57
N ALA A 142 11.60 13.19 4.52
CA ALA A 142 10.32 13.26 5.21
C ALA A 142 10.50 13.40 6.72
N THR A 143 11.44 12.66 7.32
CA THR A 143 11.75 12.74 8.75
C THR A 143 12.28 14.12 9.14
N VAL A 144 13.22 14.68 8.35
CA VAL A 144 13.76 16.01 8.58
C VAL A 144 12.65 17.07 8.49
N ALA A 145 11.76 16.98 7.51
CA ALA A 145 10.65 17.91 7.36
C ALA A 145 9.68 17.88 8.56
N ILE A 146 9.39 16.69 9.09
CA ILE A 146 8.54 16.53 10.28
C ILE A 146 9.21 17.16 11.51
N VAL A 147 10.49 16.90 11.75
CA VAL A 147 11.24 17.45 12.88
C VAL A 147 11.33 18.99 12.77
N SER A 148 11.59 19.51 11.57
CA SER A 148 11.64 20.95 11.30
C SER A 148 10.29 21.63 11.61
N ASN A 149 9.17 21.03 11.17
CA ASN A 149 7.83 21.53 11.45
C ASN A 149 7.50 21.49 12.94
N GLN A 150 7.91 20.45 13.66
CA GLN A 150 7.73 20.35 15.11
C GLN A 150 8.54 21.41 15.87
N MET A 151 9.75 21.73 15.43
CA MET A 151 10.56 22.80 16.01
C MET A 151 9.93 24.17 15.77
N HIS A 152 9.41 24.46 14.59
CA HIS A 152 8.69 25.69 14.31
C HIS A 152 7.43 25.83 15.16
N CYS A 153 6.69 24.75 15.36
CA CYS A 153 5.52 24.73 16.23
C CYS A 153 5.92 25.03 17.69
N LYS A 154 6.96 24.40 18.24
CA LYS A 154 7.46 24.65 19.59
C LYS A 154 7.94 26.09 19.77
N LYS A 155 8.59 26.69 18.77
CA LYS A 155 9.06 28.07 18.81
C LYS A 155 7.91 29.09 18.79
N ALA A 156 6.81 28.78 18.10
CA ALA A 156 5.60 29.60 18.12
C ALA A 156 4.87 29.58 19.48
N TYR A 157 4.97 28.47 20.22
CA TYR A 157 4.38 28.34 21.57
C TYR A 157 5.18 29.04 22.67
N SER A 158 6.50 29.25 22.49
CA SER A 158 7.33 29.93 23.52
C SER A 158 7.16 31.46 23.54
N THR A 159 6.46 32.03 22.57
CA THR A 159 6.21 33.52 22.49
C THR A 159 4.78 33.92 22.87
N VAL A 160 3.94 33.00 23.35
CA VAL A 160 2.62 33.33 23.86
C VAL A 160 2.75 33.48 25.38
N GLU A 161 2.84 34.75 25.87
CA GLU A 161 2.67 35.05 27.29
C GLU A 161 1.28 34.59 27.74
N VAL A 162 1.29 33.61 28.67
CA VAL A 162 0.08 33.14 29.33
C VAL A 162 -0.42 34.25 30.25
N GLN A 163 -1.38 35.04 29.80
CA GLN A 163 -2.17 35.85 30.74
C GLN A 163 -3.02 34.91 31.58
N GLN A 164 -2.63 34.78 32.85
CA GLN A 164 -3.37 34.03 33.85
C GLN A 164 -4.71 34.70 34.11
N GLY A 165 -5.76 34.22 33.51
CA GLY A 165 -7.15 34.53 33.82
C GLY A 165 -7.76 33.38 34.62
N ASN A 166 -8.17 33.69 35.83
CA ASN A 166 -8.89 32.96 36.89
C ASN A 166 -9.47 31.56 36.65
N ARG A 167 -9.22 30.75 37.66
CA ARG A 167 -9.73 29.44 38.07
C ARG A 167 -11.14 29.07 37.59
N GLU A 168 -11.25 27.88 36.99
CA GLU A 168 -12.17 26.75 37.24
C GLU A 168 -12.31 25.89 35.99
N ASN A 169 -11.32 25.08 35.70
CA ASN A 169 -11.41 23.73 35.15
C ASN A 169 -10.04 23.21 34.66
N PRO A 170 -9.42 22.20 35.27
CA PRO A 170 -8.05 21.81 34.93
C PRO A 170 -7.92 20.79 33.75
N ALA A 171 -8.93 20.56 32.93
CA ALA A 171 -8.93 19.47 31.96
C ALA A 171 -9.05 19.84 30.47
N ALA A 172 -8.91 21.11 30.11
CA ALA A 172 -8.99 21.49 28.69
C ALA A 172 -7.88 22.46 28.31
N HIS A 173 -6.81 21.96 27.70
CA HIS A 173 -5.85 22.82 27.00
C HIS A 173 -6.42 23.20 25.64
N PHE A 174 -6.72 24.49 25.43
CA PHE A 174 -7.08 25.03 24.14
C PHE A 174 -5.84 25.66 23.50
N CYS A 175 -5.48 25.21 22.31
CA CYS A 175 -4.44 25.85 21.50
C CYS A 175 -5.09 26.86 20.54
N LEU A 176 -4.73 28.13 20.65
CA LEU A 176 -5.12 29.19 19.74
C LEU A 176 -4.05 29.33 18.67
N LEU A 177 -4.37 29.02 17.44
CA LEU A 177 -3.50 29.25 16.28
C LEU A 177 -3.95 30.54 15.59
N GLN A 178 -3.10 31.56 15.66
CA GLN A 178 -3.31 32.82 14.93
C GLN A 178 -2.52 32.76 13.62
N ARG A 179 -3.21 32.71 12.49
CA ARG A 179 -2.63 32.89 11.17
C ARG A 179 -3.29 34.06 10.46
N GLY A 180 -2.68 35.24 10.58
CA GLY A 180 -3.25 36.49 10.10
C GLY A 180 -4.48 36.94 10.93
N ARG A 181 -5.55 37.43 10.27
CA ARG A 181 -6.78 37.92 10.94
C ARG A 181 -7.81 36.82 11.27
N ARG A 182 -7.44 35.56 11.31
CA ARG A 182 -8.36 34.43 11.60
C ARG A 182 -7.84 33.63 12.78
N PHE A 183 -8.74 33.34 13.74
CA PHE A 183 -8.47 32.47 14.87
C PHE A 183 -9.12 31.13 14.65
N ALA A 184 -8.40 30.04 14.91
CA ALA A 184 -8.95 28.69 14.97
C ALA A 184 -8.64 28.11 16.35
N ILE A 185 -9.66 27.63 17.06
CA ILE A 185 -9.55 27.01 18.38
C ILE A 185 -9.56 25.50 18.17
N PHE A 186 -8.48 24.83 18.57
CA PHE A 186 -8.38 23.37 18.56
C PHE A 186 -8.35 22.86 20.00
N ARG A 187 -9.14 21.83 20.26
CA ARG A 187 -9.14 21.11 21.53
C ARG A 187 -8.05 20.04 21.49
N CYS A 188 -6.96 20.25 22.21
CA CYS A 188 -5.92 19.23 22.36
C CYS A 188 -6.32 18.29 23.49
N PHE A 189 -6.59 17.02 23.18
CA PHE A 189 -6.65 15.99 24.20
C PHE A 189 -5.21 15.53 24.53
N PRO A 190 -4.84 15.37 25.78
CA PRO A 190 -3.59 14.72 26.15
C PRO A 190 -3.75 13.23 25.80
N SER A 191 -3.35 12.85 24.61
CA SER A 191 -3.27 11.45 24.24
C SER A 191 -2.05 10.81 24.90
N VAL A 192 -2.32 9.72 25.55
CA VAL A 192 -1.39 8.75 26.10
C VAL A 192 -0.29 8.43 25.07
N VAL A 193 0.90 8.94 25.33
CA VAL A 193 2.11 8.59 24.58
C VAL A 193 2.62 7.30 25.20
N ASN A 194 2.29 6.15 24.60
CA ASN A 194 3.05 4.89 24.72
C ASN A 194 2.30 3.73 24.03
N ASP A 195 2.05 3.86 22.69
CA ASP A 195 1.69 2.69 21.90
C ASP A 195 2.33 2.80 20.51
N PRO A 196 3.33 1.92 20.16
CA PRO A 196 4.00 1.96 18.87
C PRO A 196 3.14 1.45 17.69
N ALA A 197 1.86 1.15 17.90
CA ALA A 197 0.96 0.58 16.91
C ALA A 197 0.05 1.59 16.20
N PHE A 198 0.08 2.87 16.56
CA PHE A 198 -0.72 3.88 15.87
C PHE A 198 0.09 4.62 14.80
N ALA A 199 0.09 4.04 13.60
CA ALA A 199 0.39 4.77 12.37
C ALA A 199 -0.76 5.75 12.11
N PHE A 200 -0.46 7.03 12.05
CA PHE A 200 -1.42 8.08 11.75
C PHE A 200 -1.91 7.96 10.30
N PRO A 201 -3.23 7.91 10.05
CA PRO A 201 -3.77 8.10 8.72
C PRO A 201 -3.83 9.61 8.39
N ASP A 202 -3.41 9.93 7.19
CA ASP A 202 -3.67 11.08 6.34
C ASP A 202 -4.36 12.30 6.99
N TYR A 203 -3.59 13.35 7.28
CA TYR A 203 -4.13 14.70 7.43
C TYR A 203 -4.37 15.30 6.04
N LEU A 204 -5.56 15.07 5.50
CA LEU A 204 -6.12 15.88 4.43
C LEU A 204 -6.45 17.27 4.99
N CYS A 205 -5.64 18.27 4.62
CA CYS A 205 -6.04 19.66 4.77
C CYS A 205 -7.16 19.96 3.78
N TYR A 206 -8.39 19.91 4.25
CA TYR A 206 -9.55 20.32 3.47
C TYR A 206 -9.69 21.85 3.56
N ASN A 207 -9.45 22.55 2.45
CA ASN A 207 -9.88 23.94 2.25
C ASN A 207 -11.40 23.91 1.97
N GLY A 208 -12.19 23.89 3.03
CA GLY A 208 -13.63 23.94 2.95
C GLY A 208 -14.16 25.15 3.69
N SER A 209 -14.78 26.08 2.96
CA SER A 209 -15.56 27.19 3.49
C SER A 209 -16.72 26.67 4.35
N VAL A 210 -16.68 26.99 5.63
CA VAL A 210 -17.81 26.73 6.54
C VAL A 210 -18.92 27.71 6.20
N ARG A 211 -20.01 27.24 5.59
CA ARG A 211 -21.28 27.98 5.57
C ARG A 211 -21.88 27.94 6.98
N ARG A 212 -22.21 29.15 7.47
CA ARG A 212 -23.08 29.31 8.64
C ARG A 212 -24.48 28.84 8.27
N ASP A 213 -25.02 27.93 9.03
CA ASP A 213 -26.45 27.89 9.27
C ASP A 213 -26.67 27.78 10.79
N LEU A 214 -26.98 28.95 11.35
CA LEU A 214 -27.60 29.07 12.65
C LEU A 214 -29.12 28.95 12.44
N ARG A 215 -29.74 27.92 13.00
CA ARG A 215 -31.14 27.99 13.46
C ARG A 215 -31.37 27.01 14.61
N CYS A 216 -31.81 27.66 15.68
CA CYS A 216 -32.56 27.19 16.87
C CYS A 216 -32.07 25.93 17.57
#